data_21f510c7408f630369fb21e3f70881c5
#
_entry.id   21f510c7408f630369fb21e3f70881c5
#
_cell.length_a   1.000
_cell.length_b   1.000
_cell.length_c   1.000
_cell.angle_alpha   90.00
_cell.angle_beta   90.00
_cell.angle_gamma   90.00
#
_symmetry.space_group_name_H-M   'P 1'
#
loop_
_entity.id
_entity.type
_entity.pdbx_description
1 polymer ?
#
loop_
_entity_poly.entity_id
_entity_poly.type
_entity_poly.pdbx_seq_one_letter_code
_entity_poly.pdbx_strand_id
1 'polypeptide(L)'
;MTKTDYEKLLKRIEKNLIKDSKTVENRFELPPVDVMWEGQKTFLRNFTEYPKIMRRDPSKLLQYLSKEFAVPAERIGDSAMFIGKRDPDDFTRLLNIYVSDYIKCVTCQSPDTRIEKEKRINFLVCEACGAKSTIKGKYA
;
A
#
# COMPACT_ATOMS: atom_id res chain seq x y z
N MET A 1 -44.69 11.14 3.91
CA MET A 1 -43.65 10.24 4.45
C MET A 1 -43.73 10.23 5.96
N THR A 2 -44.02 9.09 6.55
CA THR A 2 -44.03 8.95 8.00
C THR A 2 -42.63 8.60 8.49
N LYS A 3 -42.30 8.91 9.75
CA LYS A 3 -41.00 8.61 10.37
C LYS A 3 -40.61 7.13 10.24
N THR A 4 -41.59 6.23 10.28
CA THR A 4 -41.42 4.78 10.10
C THR A 4 -41.02 4.35 8.69
N ASP A 5 -41.46 5.08 7.65
CA ASP A 5 -41.10 4.77 6.28
C ASP A 5 -39.64 5.18 5.97
N TYR A 6 -39.20 6.29 6.55
CA TYR A 6 -37.82 6.74 6.48
C TYR A 6 -36.84 5.75 7.13
N GLU A 7 -37.18 5.25 8.32
CA GLU A 7 -36.35 4.26 9.02
C GLU A 7 -36.29 2.92 8.28
N LYS A 8 -37.36 2.49 7.62
CA LYS A 8 -37.35 1.30 6.75
C LYS A 8 -36.43 1.47 5.53
N LEU A 9 -36.45 2.65 4.92
CA LEU A 9 -35.59 2.97 3.80
C LEU A 9 -34.12 3.03 4.21
N LEU A 10 -33.79 3.64 5.36
CA LEU A 10 -32.45 3.65 5.92
C LEU A 10 -31.90 2.24 6.16
N LYS A 11 -32.66 1.37 6.82
CA LYS A 11 -32.25 -0.02 7.06
C LYS A 11 -32.03 -0.80 5.77
N ARG A 12 -32.78 -0.48 4.73
CA ARG A 12 -32.60 -1.10 3.40
C ARG A 12 -31.30 -0.64 2.72
N ILE A 13 -30.96 0.64 2.87
CA ILE A 13 -29.71 1.23 2.36
C ILE A 13 -28.52 0.68 3.13
N GLU A 14 -28.58 0.63 4.46
CA GLU A 14 -27.53 0.08 5.30
C GLU A 14 -27.18 -1.37 4.95
N LYS A 15 -28.17 -2.22 4.71
CA LYS A 15 -27.93 -3.61 4.27
C LYS A 15 -27.22 -3.72 2.93
N ASN A 16 -27.46 -2.76 2.03
CA ASN A 16 -26.80 -2.74 0.72
C ASN A 16 -25.40 -2.15 0.84
N LEU A 17 -25.20 -1.11 1.66
CA LEU A 17 -23.89 -0.52 1.92
C LEU A 17 -22.91 -1.50 2.59
N ILE A 18 -23.40 -2.35 3.51
CA ILE A 18 -22.56 -3.36 4.16
C ILE A 18 -22.09 -4.42 3.15
N LYS A 19 -22.88 -4.72 2.13
CA LYS A 19 -22.47 -5.63 1.04
C LYS A 19 -21.40 -5.00 0.14
N ASP A 20 -21.51 -3.70 -0.12
CA ASP A 20 -20.59 -2.97 -0.98
C ASP A 20 -19.28 -2.61 -0.25
N SER A 21 -19.28 -2.45 1.07
CA SER A 21 -18.06 -2.18 1.85
C SER A 21 -17.10 -3.37 1.86
N LYS A 22 -17.59 -4.59 1.81
CA LYS A 22 -16.74 -5.79 1.66
C LYS A 22 -16.03 -5.85 0.30
N THR A 23 -16.62 -5.26 -0.74
CA THR A 23 -16.00 -5.21 -2.07
C THR A 23 -14.92 -4.14 -2.19
N VAL A 24 -14.95 -3.10 -1.35
CA VAL A 24 -13.94 -2.02 -1.35
C VAL A 24 -12.65 -2.47 -0.66
N GLU A 25 -12.73 -3.25 0.41
CA GLU A 25 -11.54 -3.79 1.08
C GLU A 25 -10.76 -4.78 0.20
N ASN A 26 -11.44 -5.48 -0.71
CA ASN A 26 -10.83 -6.48 -1.58
C ASN A 26 -10.25 -5.92 -2.90
N ARG A 27 -10.36 -4.62 -3.17
CA ARG A 27 -9.82 -4.01 -4.41
C ARG A 27 -8.31 -3.82 -4.38
N PHE A 28 -7.72 -3.77 -3.21
CA PHE A 28 -6.29 -3.58 -3.04
C PHE A 28 -5.68 -4.83 -2.40
N GLU A 29 -5.40 -5.81 -3.23
CA GLU A 29 -4.64 -6.99 -2.85
C GLU A 29 -3.25 -6.90 -3.46
N LEU A 30 -2.25 -7.08 -2.62
CA LEU A 30 -0.89 -7.23 -3.09
C LEU A 30 -0.70 -8.63 -3.67
N PRO A 31 -0.02 -8.75 -4.82
CA PRO A 31 0.32 -10.07 -5.35
C PRO A 31 1.22 -10.82 -4.37
N PRO A 32 1.19 -12.16 -4.39
CA PRO A 32 2.06 -12.96 -3.56
C PRO A 32 3.53 -12.68 -3.87
N VAL A 33 4.35 -12.72 -2.85
CA VAL A 33 5.79 -12.47 -2.96
C VAL A 33 6.48 -13.64 -3.63
N ASP A 34 7.13 -13.38 -4.76
CA ASP A 34 7.94 -14.37 -5.49
C ASP A 34 9.43 -14.14 -5.22
N VAL A 35 9.98 -14.95 -4.33
CA VAL A 35 11.36 -14.86 -3.87
C VAL A 35 12.18 -16.02 -4.39
N MET A 36 13.35 -15.72 -4.91
CA MET A 36 14.37 -16.69 -5.30
C MET A 36 15.66 -16.42 -4.55
N TRP A 37 16.31 -17.47 -4.08
CA TRP A 37 17.63 -17.38 -3.44
C TRP A 37 18.71 -17.87 -4.39
N GLU A 38 19.75 -17.08 -4.50
CA GLU A 38 20.96 -17.48 -5.22
C GLU A 38 22.18 -17.21 -4.34
N GLY A 39 22.75 -18.27 -3.78
CA GLY A 39 23.83 -18.17 -2.81
C GLY A 39 23.43 -17.40 -1.57
N GLN A 40 24.08 -16.27 -1.34
CA GLN A 40 23.82 -15.35 -0.21
C GLN A 40 22.91 -14.17 -0.58
N LYS A 41 22.27 -14.23 -1.75
CA LYS A 41 21.42 -13.14 -2.27
C LYS A 41 19.97 -13.58 -2.36
N THR A 42 19.07 -12.63 -2.13
CA THR A 42 17.62 -12.82 -2.28
C THR A 42 17.13 -11.95 -3.44
N PHE A 43 16.43 -12.54 -4.38
CA PHE A 43 15.82 -11.85 -5.50
C PHE A 43 14.31 -11.84 -5.34
N LEU A 44 13.73 -10.65 -5.29
CA LEU A 44 12.28 -10.45 -5.38
C LEU A 44 11.92 -10.27 -6.86
N ARG A 45 11.40 -11.32 -7.49
CA ARG A 45 11.20 -11.39 -8.95
C ARG A 45 10.10 -10.47 -9.44
N ASN A 46 9.03 -10.33 -8.69
CA ASN A 46 7.87 -9.51 -9.05
C ASN A 46 7.90 -8.10 -8.42
N PHE A 47 9.09 -7.56 -8.14
CA PHE A 47 9.25 -6.27 -7.48
C PHE A 47 8.51 -5.13 -8.18
N THR A 48 8.55 -5.07 -9.51
CA THR A 48 7.95 -3.96 -10.27
C THR A 48 6.43 -3.92 -10.26
N GLU A 49 5.78 -5.02 -9.89
CA GLU A 49 4.33 -5.08 -9.78
C GLU A 49 3.81 -4.23 -8.61
N TYR A 50 4.52 -4.22 -7.48
CA TYR A 50 4.11 -3.49 -6.28
C TYR A 50 4.03 -1.98 -6.48
N PRO A 51 5.07 -1.29 -7.01
CA PRO A 51 4.99 0.14 -7.27
C PRO A 51 3.89 0.52 -8.27
N LYS A 52 3.64 -0.32 -9.26
CA LYS A 52 2.56 -0.10 -10.25
C LYS A 52 1.19 -0.13 -9.60
N ILE A 53 0.92 -1.13 -8.76
CA ILE A 53 -0.34 -1.27 -8.03
C ILE A 53 -0.53 -0.13 -7.04
N MET A 54 0.54 0.22 -6.33
CA MET A 54 0.54 1.29 -5.32
C MET A 54 0.59 2.70 -5.93
N ARG A 55 0.89 2.84 -7.23
CA ARG A 55 1.14 4.13 -7.91
C ARG A 55 2.22 4.94 -7.19
N ARG A 56 3.32 4.30 -6.87
CA ARG A 56 4.46 4.90 -6.17
C ARG A 56 5.76 4.72 -6.95
N ASP A 57 6.75 5.51 -6.60
CA ASP A 57 8.08 5.42 -7.18
C ASP A 57 8.77 4.11 -6.71
N PRO A 58 9.21 3.24 -7.66
CA PRO A 58 9.91 2.01 -7.32
C PRO A 58 11.21 2.25 -6.55
N SER A 59 11.89 3.37 -6.79
CA SER A 59 13.13 3.72 -6.07
C SER A 59 12.87 3.97 -4.59
N LYS A 60 11.74 4.58 -4.25
CA LYS A 60 11.35 4.83 -2.87
C LYS A 60 11.01 3.54 -2.12
N LEU A 61 10.27 2.65 -2.76
CA LEU A 61 9.96 1.34 -2.20
C LEU A 61 11.23 0.52 -1.97
N LEU A 62 12.16 0.53 -2.92
CA LEU A 62 13.44 -0.16 -2.79
C LEU A 62 14.27 0.39 -1.63
N GLN A 63 14.35 1.71 -1.49
CA GLN A 63 15.03 2.36 -0.36
C GLN A 63 14.41 2.00 0.99
N TYR A 64 13.08 1.95 1.05
CA TYR A 64 12.36 1.53 2.24
C TYR A 64 12.72 0.09 2.64
N LEU A 65 12.60 -0.85 1.72
CA LEU A 65 12.93 -2.26 1.98
C LEU A 65 14.41 -2.45 2.34
N SER A 66 15.32 -1.76 1.66
CA SER A 66 16.75 -1.79 1.96
C SER A 66 17.04 -1.33 3.40
N LYS A 67 16.38 -0.30 3.87
CA LYS A 67 16.56 0.21 5.24
C LYS A 67 15.94 -0.71 6.29
N GLU A 68 14.74 -1.22 6.05
CA GLU A 68 14.08 -2.12 7.00
C GLU A 68 14.84 -3.43 7.17
N PHE A 69 15.40 -3.96 6.10
CA PHE A 69 16.28 -5.14 6.17
C PHE A 69 17.72 -4.82 6.61
N ALA A 70 18.09 -3.54 6.64
CA ALA A 70 19.45 -3.07 6.92
C ALA A 70 20.52 -3.71 6.00
N VAL A 71 20.15 -3.93 4.74
CA VAL A 71 21.04 -4.50 3.72
C VAL A 71 20.99 -3.69 2.44
N PRO A 72 22.08 -3.63 1.68
CA PRO A 72 22.06 -3.03 0.36
C PRO A 72 21.07 -3.74 -0.55
N ALA A 73 20.34 -2.97 -1.34
CA ALA A 73 19.41 -3.48 -2.33
C ALA A 73 19.64 -2.78 -3.67
N GLU A 74 19.53 -3.53 -4.74
CA GLU A 74 19.69 -3.04 -6.11
C GLU A 74 18.55 -3.54 -6.98
N ARG A 75 18.09 -2.68 -7.89
CA ARG A 75 17.11 -3.07 -8.88
C ARG A 75 17.81 -3.65 -10.12
N ILE A 76 17.41 -4.85 -10.50
CA ILE A 76 17.89 -5.56 -11.68
C ILE A 76 16.69 -5.85 -12.59
N GLY A 77 16.47 -5.00 -13.59
CA GLY A 77 15.32 -5.13 -14.48
C GLY A 77 13.99 -5.04 -13.71
N ASP A 78 13.23 -6.11 -13.75
CA ASP A 78 11.93 -6.22 -13.04
C ASP A 78 12.04 -6.77 -11.63
N SER A 79 13.23 -7.19 -11.23
CA SER A 79 13.52 -7.79 -9.93
C SER A 79 14.29 -6.83 -9.03
N ALA A 80 14.22 -7.06 -7.72
CA ALA A 80 15.08 -6.42 -6.74
C ALA A 80 15.98 -7.46 -6.07
N MET A 81 17.26 -7.15 -5.97
CA MET A 81 18.26 -7.97 -5.31
C MET A 81 18.56 -7.41 -3.93
N PHE A 82 18.57 -8.28 -2.94
CA PHE A 82 18.96 -7.97 -1.56
C PHE A 82 20.10 -8.88 -1.14
N ILE A 83 21.08 -8.33 -0.43
CA ILE A 83 22.18 -9.12 0.11
C ILE A 83 21.69 -9.85 1.38
N GLY A 84 21.98 -11.14 1.48
CA GLY A 84 21.53 -12.01 2.57
C GLY A 84 20.26 -12.78 2.23
N LYS A 85 20.03 -13.86 2.95
CA LYS A 85 18.80 -14.66 2.82
C LYS A 85 17.66 -14.00 3.59
N ARG A 86 16.55 -13.77 2.94
CA ARG A 86 15.32 -13.21 3.53
C ARG A 86 14.12 -14.06 3.17
N ASP A 87 13.24 -14.25 4.12
CA ASP A 87 12.03 -15.04 3.92
C ASP A 87 10.94 -14.24 3.18
N PRO A 88 10.09 -14.90 2.37
CA PRO A 88 8.96 -14.23 1.72
C PRO A 88 8.01 -13.56 2.70
N ASP A 89 7.83 -14.14 3.89
CA ASP A 89 6.96 -13.60 4.94
C ASP A 89 7.44 -12.25 5.47
N ASP A 90 8.75 -12.03 5.54
CA ASP A 90 9.32 -10.74 5.93
C ASP A 90 9.00 -9.66 4.89
N PHE A 91 9.10 -9.99 3.60
CA PHE A 91 8.70 -9.07 2.54
C PHE A 91 7.20 -8.73 2.60
N THR A 92 6.37 -9.73 2.80
CA THR A 92 4.91 -9.55 2.93
C THR A 92 4.58 -8.64 4.10
N ARG A 93 5.20 -8.86 5.24
CA ARG A 93 5.02 -8.01 6.43
C ARG A 93 5.42 -6.57 6.18
N LEU A 94 6.60 -6.33 5.62
CA LEU A 94 7.09 -4.98 5.33
C LEU A 94 6.28 -4.27 4.27
N LEU A 95 5.82 -4.96 3.24
CA LEU A 95 4.93 -4.40 2.22
C LEU A 95 3.58 -3.99 2.82
N ASN A 96 3.02 -4.78 3.72
CA ASN A 96 1.77 -4.42 4.42
C ASN A 96 1.95 -3.20 5.32
N ILE A 97 3.07 -3.08 6.02
CA ILE A 97 3.39 -1.89 6.82
C ILE A 97 3.55 -0.67 5.91
N TYR A 98 4.25 -0.80 4.80
CA TYR A 98 4.40 0.27 3.83
C TYR A 98 3.06 0.75 3.27
N VAL A 99 2.19 -0.17 2.92
CA VAL A 99 0.82 0.15 2.47
C VAL A 99 0.04 0.89 3.55
N SER A 100 0.12 0.44 4.78
CA SER A 100 -0.56 1.09 5.90
C SER A 100 -0.08 2.53 6.14
N ASP A 101 1.23 2.75 6.04
CA ASP A 101 1.84 4.04 6.37
C ASP A 101 1.85 5.04 5.21
N TYR A 102 2.00 4.56 3.98
CA TYR A 102 2.24 5.43 2.81
C TYR A 102 1.15 5.39 1.74
N ILE A 103 0.27 4.40 1.76
CA ILE A 103 -0.74 4.20 0.72
C ILE A 103 -2.15 4.44 1.24
N LYS A 104 -2.53 3.81 2.36
CA LYS A 104 -3.88 3.93 2.91
C LYS A 104 -4.13 5.31 3.51
N CYS A 105 -5.30 5.86 3.20
CA CYS A 105 -5.76 7.09 3.83
C CYS A 105 -6.00 6.89 5.33
N VAL A 106 -5.57 7.85 6.14
CA VAL A 106 -5.76 7.82 7.60
C VAL A 106 -7.24 7.92 7.99
N THR A 107 -8.03 8.58 7.16
CA THR A 107 -9.44 8.87 7.44
C THR A 107 -10.39 7.79 6.93
N CYS A 108 -10.30 7.43 5.65
CA CYS A 108 -11.25 6.49 5.03
C CYS A 108 -10.66 5.12 4.70
N GLN A 109 -9.36 4.90 4.96
CA GLN A 109 -8.64 3.67 4.67
C GLN A 109 -8.60 3.27 3.18
N SER A 110 -8.93 4.19 2.28
CA SER A 110 -8.88 3.94 0.84
C SER A 110 -7.43 3.89 0.35
N PRO A 111 -7.10 2.98 -0.57
CA PRO A 111 -5.79 2.92 -1.20
C PRO A 111 -5.61 3.97 -2.32
N ASP A 112 -6.67 4.66 -2.72
CA ASP A 112 -6.65 5.65 -3.79
C ASP A 112 -6.09 6.98 -3.27
N THR A 113 -4.79 7.01 -3.08
CA THR A 113 -4.05 8.16 -2.56
C THR A 113 -2.92 8.54 -3.49
N ARG A 114 -2.57 9.82 -3.47
CA ARG A 114 -1.40 10.34 -4.17
C ARG A 114 -0.50 11.10 -3.20
N ILE A 115 0.76 11.25 -3.56
CA ILE A 115 1.71 12.03 -2.81
C ILE A 115 1.93 13.37 -3.48
N GLU A 116 1.71 14.45 -2.73
CA GLU A 116 2.04 15.81 -3.13
C GLU A 116 3.20 16.32 -2.29
N LYS A 117 4.19 16.87 -2.96
CA LYS A 117 5.32 17.49 -2.29
C LYS A 117 5.17 19.00 -2.32
N GLU A 118 5.04 19.60 -1.15
CA GLU A 118 5.05 21.05 -0.98
C GLU A 118 6.31 21.44 -0.18
N LYS A 119 7.19 22.19 -0.84
CA LYS A 119 8.48 22.61 -0.28
C LYS A 119 9.32 21.40 0.16
N ARG A 120 9.38 21.09 1.45
CA ARG A 120 10.15 19.98 2.04
C ARG A 120 9.28 18.91 2.68
N ILE A 121 7.96 19.06 2.58
CA ILE A 121 6.98 18.19 3.25
C ILE A 121 6.25 17.38 2.20
N ASN A 122 6.13 16.09 2.42
CA ASN A 122 5.30 15.21 1.62
C ASN A 122 3.93 15.06 2.27
N PHE A 123 2.89 15.25 1.47
CA PHE A 123 1.50 15.08 1.88
C PHE A 123 0.88 13.88 1.18
N LEU A 124 0.13 13.12 1.92
CA LEU A 124 -0.75 12.09 1.39
C LEU A 124 -2.13 12.70 1.15
N VAL A 125 -2.54 12.74 -0.10
CA VAL A 125 -3.84 13.26 -0.51
C VAL A 125 -4.72 12.11 -0.96
N CYS A 126 -5.84 11.92 -0.30
CA CYS A 126 -6.82 10.92 -0.68
C CYS A 126 -7.73 11.44 -1.79
N GLU A 127 -7.83 10.67 -2.87
CA GLU A 127 -8.75 10.99 -3.98
C GLU A 127 -10.20 10.60 -3.67
N ALA A 128 -10.40 9.68 -2.71
CA ALA A 128 -11.73 9.20 -2.34
C ALA A 128 -12.46 10.15 -1.37
N CYS A 129 -11.79 10.60 -0.30
CA CYS A 129 -12.39 11.48 0.72
C CYS A 129 -11.84 12.90 0.73
N GLY A 130 -10.81 13.21 -0.05
CA GLY A 130 -10.16 14.52 -0.10
C GLY A 130 -9.29 14.87 1.11
N ALA A 131 -9.06 13.95 2.04
CA ALA A 131 -8.23 14.19 3.21
C ALA A 131 -6.76 14.40 2.82
N LYS A 132 -6.13 15.41 3.38
CA LYS A 132 -4.71 15.71 3.21
C LYS A 132 -4.01 15.52 4.55
N SER A 133 -3.03 14.63 4.59
CA SER A 133 -2.25 14.34 5.80
C SER A 133 -0.75 14.38 5.51
N THR A 134 0.03 14.70 6.52
CA THR A 134 1.50 14.70 6.40
C THR A 134 2.05 13.31 6.55
N ILE A 135 3.05 12.97 5.72
CA ILE A 135 3.77 11.72 5.81
C ILE A 135 5.08 11.97 6.57
N LYS A 136 5.28 11.26 7.67
CA LYS A 136 6.47 11.38 8.50
C LYS A 136 7.71 10.69 7.91
N GLY A 137 7.51 9.82 6.95
CA GLY A 137 8.57 9.02 6.35
C GLY A 137 9.25 9.70 5.15
N LYS A 138 10.48 9.27 4.86
CA LYS A 138 11.30 9.75 3.74
C LYS A 138 11.02 9.03 2.41
N TYR A 139 10.21 7.97 2.44
CA TYR A 139 10.01 7.04 1.31
C TYR A 139 8.69 7.24 0.57
N ALA A 140 8.17 8.39 0.71
CA ALA A 140 6.98 8.79 -0.04
C ALA A 140 7.30 9.28 -1.44
#